data_79dfb8d22a4cd4d81f957977c3d8cf11
#
_entry.id   79dfb8d22a4cd4d81f957977c3d8cf11
#
_cell.length_a   1.000
_cell.length_b   1.000
_cell.length_c   1.000
_cell.angle_alpha   90.00
_cell.angle_beta   90.00
_cell.angle_gamma   90.00
#
_symmetry.space_group_name_H-M   'P 1'
#
loop_
_entity.id
_entity.type
_entity.pdbx_description
1 polymer ?
#
loop_
_entity_poly.entity_id
_entity_poly.type
_entity_poly.pdbx_seq_one_letter_code
_entity_poly.pdbx_strand_id
1 'polypeptide(L)'
;MYWHWVPAAGAYQRYYGNAPANLGNGGIISAQNVIVQPVPVTMSWWIEDPSGSHQPVPSLLGSGPTLVCRAGTCVTGTWWRPGEGLSQITFYRDAAGQPIALAPGTTWVELVPSSVTGPGPIPVGSFGAQ
;
A
#
# COMPACT_ATOMS: atom_id res chain seq x y z
N MET A 1 11.53 -5.84 -2.54
CA MET A 1 10.75 -5.82 -1.28
C MET A 1 9.47 -6.64 -1.47
N TYR A 2 9.14 -7.48 -0.50
CA TYR A 2 7.92 -8.30 -0.54
C TYR A 2 7.43 -8.61 0.87
N TRP A 3 6.18 -9.07 0.94
CA TRP A 3 5.56 -9.57 2.16
C TRP A 3 5.50 -11.09 2.11
N HIS A 4 5.84 -11.73 3.20
CA HIS A 4 5.83 -13.18 3.34
C HIS A 4 4.91 -13.58 4.49
N TRP A 5 3.96 -14.47 4.22
CA TRP A 5 3.09 -15.02 5.25
C TRP A 5 3.85 -16.03 6.11
N VAL A 6 3.84 -15.79 7.41
CA VAL A 6 4.48 -16.66 8.41
C VAL A 6 3.39 -17.27 9.29
N PRO A 7 2.95 -18.51 9.03
CA PRO A 7 1.84 -19.13 9.78
C PRO A 7 2.09 -19.20 11.28
N ALA A 8 3.30 -19.48 11.71
CA ALA A 8 3.66 -19.56 13.13
C ALA A 8 3.52 -18.21 13.84
N ALA A 9 3.69 -17.09 13.12
CA ALA A 9 3.52 -15.75 13.66
C ALA A 9 2.10 -15.22 13.48
N GLY A 10 1.28 -15.85 12.63
CA GLY A 10 -0.03 -15.37 12.27
C GLY A 10 0.00 -14.00 11.57
N ALA A 11 1.07 -13.70 10.86
CA ALA A 11 1.32 -12.39 10.28
C ALA A 11 2.15 -12.47 9.01
N TYR A 12 2.03 -11.43 8.19
CA TYR A 12 2.95 -11.15 7.11
C TYR A 12 4.17 -10.42 7.65
N GLN A 13 5.36 -10.83 7.22
CA GLN A 13 6.60 -10.14 7.53
C GLN A 13 7.18 -9.53 6.26
N ARG A 14 7.73 -8.32 6.38
CA ARG A 14 8.31 -7.59 5.27
C ARG A 14 9.76 -7.97 5.07
N TYR A 15 10.15 -8.20 3.81
CA TYR A 15 11.50 -8.63 3.43
C TYR A 15 12.10 -7.71 2.37
N TYR A 16 13.42 -7.53 2.48
CA TYR A 16 14.27 -7.01 1.41
C TYR A 16 15.23 -8.12 0.99
N GLY A 17 15.06 -8.65 -0.24
CA GLY A 17 15.82 -9.83 -0.65
C GLY A 17 15.54 -11.01 0.27
N ASN A 18 16.57 -11.58 0.89
CA ASN A 18 16.46 -12.72 1.79
C ASN A 18 16.42 -12.34 3.28
N ALA A 19 16.40 -11.04 3.58
CA ALA A 19 16.46 -10.54 4.96
C ALA A 19 15.14 -9.89 5.36
N PRO A 20 14.60 -10.18 6.57
CA PRO A 20 13.46 -9.45 7.08
C PRO A 20 13.80 -7.97 7.31
N ALA A 21 12.88 -7.09 6.90
CA ALA A 21 12.97 -5.68 7.21
C ALA A 21 12.73 -5.46 8.70
N ASN A 22 13.52 -4.60 9.32
CA ASN A 22 13.41 -4.34 10.75
C ASN A 22 13.13 -2.87 11.05
N LEU A 23 12.70 -2.62 12.28
CA LEU A 23 12.35 -1.30 12.78
C LEU A 23 13.56 -0.49 13.29
N GLY A 24 14.78 -0.98 13.08
CA GLY A 24 16.00 -0.35 13.60
C GLY A 24 16.30 -0.70 15.06
N ASN A 25 15.35 -1.26 15.80
CA ASN A 25 15.51 -1.74 17.19
C ASN A 25 15.57 -3.28 17.30
N GLY A 26 15.72 -3.97 16.16
CA GLY A 26 15.70 -5.42 16.07
C GLY A 26 14.32 -6.05 15.88
N GLY A 27 13.23 -5.25 15.94
CA GLY A 27 11.87 -5.72 15.65
C GLY A 27 11.64 -5.91 14.15
N ILE A 28 10.91 -6.95 13.77
CA ILE A 28 10.55 -7.21 12.38
C ILE A 28 9.28 -6.43 12.04
N ILE A 29 9.26 -5.80 10.86
CA ILE A 29 8.06 -5.16 10.33
C ILE A 29 7.07 -6.24 9.94
N SER A 30 5.92 -6.28 10.60
CA SER A 30 4.89 -7.28 10.39
C SER A 30 3.49 -6.69 10.42
N ALA A 31 2.55 -7.36 9.77
CA ALA A 31 1.14 -7.00 9.77
C ALA A 31 0.27 -8.23 9.59
N GLN A 32 -0.89 -8.25 10.21
CA GLN A 32 -1.89 -9.30 10.03
C GLN A 32 -2.58 -9.19 8.67
N ASN A 33 -2.70 -7.97 8.16
CA ASN A 33 -3.28 -7.70 6.85
C ASN A 33 -2.36 -6.83 6.02
N VAL A 34 -2.29 -7.12 4.73
CA VAL A 34 -1.58 -6.29 3.75
C VAL A 34 -2.54 -5.96 2.62
N ILE A 35 -2.73 -4.67 2.37
CA ILE A 35 -3.56 -4.16 1.28
C ILE A 35 -2.64 -3.52 0.25
N VAL A 36 -2.74 -3.95 -1.00
CA VAL A 36 -2.12 -3.28 -2.13
C VAL A 36 -3.17 -2.41 -2.79
N GLN A 37 -2.93 -1.10 -2.79
CA GLN A 37 -3.89 -0.11 -3.27
C GLN A 37 -3.25 0.73 -4.39
N PRO A 38 -3.51 0.39 -5.67
CA PRO A 38 -3.11 1.24 -6.78
C PRO A 38 -3.86 2.57 -6.75
N VAL A 39 -3.12 3.66 -6.86
CA VAL A 39 -3.67 5.02 -6.83
C VAL A 39 -3.01 5.89 -7.89
N PRO A 40 -3.71 6.89 -8.44
CA PRO A 40 -3.07 7.89 -9.29
C PRO A 40 -2.04 8.69 -8.50
N VAL A 41 -0.90 8.97 -9.11
CA VAL A 41 0.18 9.75 -8.50
C VAL A 41 0.46 10.96 -9.39
N THR A 42 0.51 12.14 -8.79
CA THR A 42 0.93 13.37 -9.47
C THR A 42 2.29 13.78 -8.90
N MET A 43 3.26 13.98 -9.78
CA MET A 43 4.53 14.57 -9.38
C MET A 43 4.33 16.07 -9.18
N SER A 44 4.76 16.60 -8.05
CA SER A 44 4.63 18.03 -7.73
C SER A 44 5.51 18.88 -8.65
N TRP A 45 5.11 20.14 -8.85
CA TRP A 45 5.91 21.10 -9.61
C TRP A 45 7.07 21.69 -8.81
N TRP A 46 7.02 21.62 -7.49
CA TRP A 46 8.13 22.08 -6.66
C TRP A 46 9.20 21.00 -6.53
N ILE A 47 10.42 21.46 -6.32
CA ILE A 47 11.59 20.59 -6.14
C ILE A 47 11.74 20.29 -4.64
N GLU A 48 11.89 19.02 -4.32
CA GLU A 48 11.94 18.51 -2.95
C GLU A 48 13.36 18.61 -2.36
N ASP A 49 14.39 18.46 -3.18
CA ASP A 49 15.77 18.43 -2.75
C ASP A 49 16.73 19.08 -3.75
N PRO A 50 18.01 19.31 -3.36
CA PRO A 50 19.01 19.92 -4.26
C PRO A 50 19.33 19.10 -5.53
N SER A 51 18.97 17.83 -5.59
CA SER A 51 19.15 16.99 -6.79
C SER A 51 18.09 17.22 -7.87
N GLY A 52 17.06 18.00 -7.56
CA GLY A 52 15.96 18.31 -8.49
C GLY A 52 14.83 17.30 -8.47
N SER A 53 14.70 16.52 -7.40
CA SER A 53 13.61 15.57 -7.25
C SER A 53 12.27 16.27 -7.02
N HIS A 54 11.22 15.78 -7.68
CA HIS A 54 9.84 16.20 -7.46
C HIS A 54 9.14 15.23 -6.52
N GLN A 55 8.25 15.75 -5.68
CA GLN A 55 7.54 14.94 -4.71
C GLN A 55 6.37 14.20 -5.34
N PRO A 56 6.25 12.87 -5.18
CA PRO A 56 5.08 12.14 -5.58
C PRO A 56 3.91 12.43 -4.61
N VAL A 57 2.75 12.75 -5.18
CA VAL A 57 1.53 13.03 -4.42
C VAL A 57 0.47 12.00 -4.83
N PRO A 58 0.17 11.00 -4.00
CA PRO A 58 -0.87 10.03 -4.30
C PRO A 58 -2.26 10.63 -4.12
N SER A 59 -3.18 10.27 -5.02
CA SER A 59 -4.59 10.59 -4.87
C SER A 59 -5.30 9.45 -4.16
N LEU A 60 -5.84 9.73 -2.99
CA LEU A 60 -6.58 8.76 -2.18
C LEU A 60 -8.10 8.88 -2.37
N LEU A 61 -8.54 9.70 -3.31
CA LEU A 61 -9.96 9.85 -3.65
C LEU A 61 -10.34 8.99 -4.84
N GLY A 62 -11.62 8.61 -4.89
CA GLY A 62 -12.18 7.84 -6.00
C GLY A 62 -12.17 6.36 -5.72
N SER A 63 -11.83 5.57 -6.72
CA SER A 63 -11.86 4.12 -6.66
C SER A 63 -10.82 3.51 -7.57
N GLY A 64 -10.51 2.25 -7.32
CA GLY A 64 -9.60 1.48 -8.16
C GLY A 64 -9.50 0.03 -7.72
N PRO A 65 -8.75 -0.79 -8.44
CA PRO A 65 -8.53 -2.17 -8.05
C PRO A 65 -7.72 -2.24 -6.76
N THR A 66 -7.90 -3.33 -6.03
CA THR A 66 -7.13 -3.60 -4.80
C THR A 66 -6.85 -5.08 -4.66
N LEU A 67 -5.83 -5.40 -3.87
CA LEU A 67 -5.54 -6.74 -3.40
C LEU A 67 -5.47 -6.70 -1.88
N VAL A 68 -6.27 -7.51 -1.22
CA VAL A 68 -6.29 -7.60 0.24
C VAL A 68 -5.82 -8.98 0.66
N CYS A 69 -4.71 -9.03 1.40
CA CYS A 69 -4.12 -10.27 1.89
C CYS A 69 -4.32 -10.39 3.40
N ARG A 70 -4.85 -11.51 3.84
CA ARG A 70 -5.04 -11.85 5.26
C ARG A 70 -4.97 -13.36 5.47
N ALA A 71 -4.46 -13.78 6.58
CA ALA A 71 -4.39 -15.20 6.96
C ALA A 71 -3.80 -16.11 5.85
N GLY A 72 -2.84 -15.61 5.08
CA GLY A 72 -2.19 -16.34 3.99
C GLY A 72 -2.98 -16.38 2.69
N THR A 73 -4.13 -15.72 2.60
CA THR A 73 -4.99 -15.69 1.40
C THR A 73 -5.19 -14.26 0.92
N CYS A 74 -5.07 -14.05 -0.38
CA CYS A 74 -5.30 -12.74 -1.00
C CYS A 74 -6.60 -12.75 -1.80
N VAL A 75 -7.36 -11.66 -1.67
CA VAL A 75 -8.64 -11.42 -2.36
C VAL A 75 -8.51 -10.17 -3.20
N THR A 76 -8.86 -10.26 -4.48
CA THR A 76 -8.97 -9.09 -5.35
C THR A 76 -10.31 -8.39 -5.15
N GLY A 77 -10.30 -7.07 -5.27
CA GLY A 77 -11.51 -6.27 -5.10
C GLY A 77 -11.33 -4.86 -5.59
N THR A 78 -12.13 -3.97 -5.02
CA THR A 78 -12.13 -2.53 -5.34
C THR A 78 -12.01 -1.73 -4.07
N TRP A 79 -11.13 -0.75 -4.07
CA TRP A 79 -11.10 0.28 -3.03
C TRP A 79 -11.97 1.47 -3.48
N TRP A 80 -12.57 2.15 -2.52
CA TRP A 80 -13.38 3.34 -2.78
C TRP A 80 -13.31 4.31 -1.60
N ARG A 81 -13.03 5.57 -1.88
CA ARG A 81 -13.08 6.66 -0.92
C ARG A 81 -13.87 7.82 -1.51
N PRO A 82 -15.10 8.09 -0.98
CA PRO A 82 -16.04 9.02 -1.63
C PRO A 82 -15.70 10.49 -1.44
N GLY A 83 -14.87 10.85 -0.47
CA GLY A 83 -14.60 12.25 -0.18
C GLY A 83 -13.32 12.51 0.59
N GLU A 84 -12.91 13.76 0.63
CA GLU A 84 -11.82 14.25 1.47
C GLU A 84 -12.33 14.56 2.87
N GLY A 85 -11.44 14.56 3.82
CA GLY A 85 -11.72 14.86 5.20
C GLY A 85 -11.38 13.71 6.14
N LEU A 86 -11.15 14.04 7.39
CA LEU A 86 -10.69 13.09 8.39
C LEU A 86 -11.73 12.03 8.75
N SER A 87 -13.01 12.33 8.53
CA SER A 87 -14.11 11.39 8.76
C SER A 87 -14.39 10.44 7.61
N GLN A 88 -13.77 10.69 6.45
CA GLN A 88 -13.96 9.85 5.27
C GLN A 88 -12.97 8.69 5.29
N ILE A 89 -13.49 7.48 5.23
CA ILE A 89 -12.70 6.24 5.22
C ILE A 89 -12.67 5.63 3.82
N THR A 90 -11.67 4.79 3.59
CA THR A 90 -11.59 3.96 2.40
C THR A 90 -12.31 2.64 2.64
N PHE A 91 -13.16 2.26 1.71
CA PHE A 91 -13.86 0.97 1.70
C PHE A 91 -13.14 0.00 0.78
N TYR A 92 -13.09 -1.26 1.18
CA TYR A 92 -12.53 -2.35 0.37
C TYR A 92 -13.61 -3.42 0.20
N ARG A 93 -13.98 -3.67 -1.05
CA ARG A 93 -15.06 -4.60 -1.40
C ARG A 93 -14.56 -5.65 -2.38
N ASP A 94 -15.09 -6.86 -2.24
CA ASP A 94 -14.79 -7.96 -3.15
C ASP A 94 -15.55 -7.84 -4.49
N ALA A 95 -15.38 -8.82 -5.37
CA ALA A 95 -16.03 -8.82 -6.69
C ALA A 95 -17.58 -8.90 -6.60
N ALA A 96 -18.12 -9.37 -5.49
CA ALA A 96 -19.56 -9.39 -5.23
C ALA A 96 -20.08 -8.10 -4.59
N GLY A 97 -19.21 -7.11 -4.35
CA GLY A 97 -19.57 -5.84 -3.71
C GLY A 97 -19.69 -5.92 -2.20
N GLN A 98 -19.29 -7.03 -1.59
CA GLN A 98 -19.31 -7.21 -0.14
C GLN A 98 -18.02 -6.66 0.51
N PRO A 99 -18.11 -6.12 1.73
CA PRO A 99 -16.91 -5.71 2.45
C PRO A 99 -15.93 -6.86 2.62
N ILE A 100 -14.65 -6.61 2.41
CA ILE A 100 -13.60 -7.59 2.66
C ILE A 100 -13.26 -7.55 4.14
N ALA A 101 -13.50 -8.65 4.85
CA ALA A 101 -13.17 -8.74 6.27
C ALA A 101 -11.65 -8.80 6.48
N LEU A 102 -11.14 -8.01 7.41
CA LEU A 102 -9.75 -8.03 7.83
C LEU A 102 -9.59 -8.89 9.09
N ALA A 103 -8.42 -9.51 9.24
CA ALA A 103 -8.06 -10.17 10.48
C ALA A 103 -7.81 -9.12 11.58
N PRO A 104 -8.06 -9.46 12.86
CA PRO A 104 -7.70 -8.55 13.95
C PRO A 104 -6.20 -8.28 13.99
N GLY A 105 -5.83 -7.05 14.27
CA GLY A 105 -4.44 -6.63 14.39
C GLY A 105 -4.10 -5.46 13.48
N THR A 106 -2.84 -5.41 13.06
CA THR A 106 -2.30 -4.33 12.24
C THR A 106 -2.58 -4.57 10.76
N THR A 107 -2.97 -3.50 10.07
CA THR A 107 -3.11 -3.48 8.60
C THR A 107 -2.05 -2.56 8.00
N TRP A 108 -1.32 -3.07 7.03
CA TRP A 108 -0.38 -2.30 6.23
C TRP A 108 -0.98 -2.02 4.86
N VAL A 109 -1.01 -0.75 4.45
CA VAL A 109 -1.48 -0.35 3.13
C VAL A 109 -0.29 0.06 2.28
N GLU A 110 -0.06 -0.67 1.19
CA GLU A 110 0.93 -0.33 0.17
C GLU A 110 0.25 0.46 -0.94
N LEU A 111 0.60 1.73 -1.06
CA LEU A 111 0.14 2.56 -2.18
C LEU A 111 1.07 2.33 -3.37
N VAL A 112 0.50 1.92 -4.50
CA VAL A 112 1.27 1.74 -5.74
C VAL A 112 0.72 2.65 -6.83
N PRO A 113 1.55 3.24 -7.70
CA PRO A 113 1.04 4.12 -8.74
C PRO A 113 0.28 3.33 -9.80
N SER A 114 -0.99 3.67 -10.02
CA SER A 114 -1.77 3.22 -11.17
C SER A 114 -1.51 4.08 -12.41
N SER A 115 -1.15 5.34 -12.18
CA SER A 115 -0.72 6.28 -13.20
C SER A 115 0.21 7.32 -12.56
N VAL A 116 1.10 7.89 -13.36
CA VAL A 116 1.99 8.97 -12.91
C VAL A 116 1.87 10.13 -13.88
N THR A 117 1.57 11.31 -13.37
CA THR A 117 1.47 12.57 -14.14
C THR A 117 2.31 13.66 -13.48
N GLY A 118 2.54 14.75 -14.21
CA GLY A 118 3.34 15.87 -13.72
C GLY A 118 4.82 15.77 -14.10
N PRO A 119 5.63 16.75 -13.69
CA PRO A 119 7.04 16.84 -14.05
C PRO A 119 7.92 15.87 -13.25
N GLY A 120 9.07 15.56 -13.81
CA GLY A 120 10.10 14.76 -13.14
C GLY A 120 10.04 13.27 -13.43
N PRO A 121 11.10 12.55 -13.07
CA PRO A 121 11.18 11.12 -13.27
C PRO A 121 10.23 10.37 -12.33
N ILE A 122 9.77 9.22 -12.79
CA ILE A 122 9.01 8.28 -11.95
C ILE A 122 9.92 7.78 -10.82
N PRO A 123 9.48 7.84 -9.56
CA PRO A 123 10.28 7.30 -8.47
C PRO A 123 10.53 5.81 -8.67
N VAL A 124 11.81 5.41 -8.67
CA VAL A 124 12.20 4.01 -8.81
C VAL A 124 12.21 3.36 -7.42
N GLY A 125 11.52 2.24 -7.26
CA GLY A 125 11.57 1.41 -6.06
C GLY A 125 10.72 1.88 -4.88
N SER A 126 9.89 2.91 -5.05
CA SER A 126 9.06 3.42 -3.94
C SER A 126 7.79 2.61 -3.68
N PHE A 127 7.40 1.72 -4.57
CA PHE A 127 6.05 1.14 -4.58
C PHE A 127 6.04 -0.34 -5.00
N GLY A 128 6.91 -1.15 -4.48
CA GLY A 128 6.90 -2.57 -4.82
C GLY A 128 6.40 -3.44 -3.69
N ALA A 129 5.20 -3.98 -3.80
CA ALA A 129 4.82 -5.21 -3.14
C ALA A 129 4.82 -6.32 -4.18
N GLN A 130 5.56 -7.37 -3.96
CA GLN A 130 5.53 -8.58 -4.76
C GLN A 130 4.97 -9.72 -3.95
#